data_2af3dd6885600dac6aad49d9436a440b
#
_entry.id   2af3dd6885600dac6aad49d9436a440b
#
_cell.length_a   1.000
_cell.length_b   1.000
_cell.length_c   1.000
_cell.angle_alpha   90.00
_cell.angle_beta   90.00
_cell.angle_gamma   90.00
#
_symmetry.space_group_name_H-M   'P 1'
#
loop_
_entity.id
_entity.type
_entity.pdbx_description
1 polymer ?
#
loop_
_entity_poly.entity_id
_entity_poly.type
_entity_poly.pdbx_seq_one_letter_code
_entity_poly.pdbx_strand_id
1 'polypeptide(L)'
;MFDWMNRALGRETKTSAAKPLIALSFGGRAAWTPRDYGALAREGFAKNPIAHRCVRVIAEAAASTPLVVRRGGQVREGDPAADLLARPNPDQSGAEFLESHFGYLQVAGNAYAELASIDGVPRELYALRPDRMRVLPGSRGWPDGWEYTIGGRAVRFVRDKASGRSPILHARLFHPGDDHYGFSPLEAAAMAVDVHNAGGAWAKALLDNAARPSGALVVTAKDGEGRLTDDQYEKLKAELSELHTGPANAGRPLLLEGGLDWKPMALTPADMDFIAARREAAREIALAFGVPPMLLGLPGDNTYANYREANLAFWRQTVLPLARKNAAAMTGWLRPWFGEDLDIVCDEDSLPALSEERAARWARISAAEFLDSAEKRDLLGLPESGS
;
A
#
# COMPACT_ATOMS: atom_id res chain seq x y z
N MET A 1 25.10 -29.86 -69.68
CA MET A 1 26.33 -29.44 -70.36
C MET A 1 26.56 -27.99 -69.95
N PHE A 2 27.30 -27.74 -68.87
CA PHE A 2 27.86 -26.44 -68.44
C PHE A 2 28.22 -26.44 -66.90
N ASP A 3 28.72 -27.60 -66.41
CA ASP A 3 29.11 -27.72 -65.00
C ASP A 3 30.63 -27.80 -64.75
N TRP A 4 31.46 -27.59 -65.79
CA TRP A 4 32.92 -27.62 -65.67
C TRP A 4 33.62 -26.25 -65.73
N MET A 5 32.88 -25.21 -66.12
CA MET A 5 33.45 -23.86 -66.23
C MET A 5 33.51 -23.06 -65.00
N ASN A 6 32.83 -23.50 -63.89
CA ASN A 6 32.85 -22.82 -62.62
C ASN A 6 33.97 -23.30 -61.64
N ARG A 7 34.80 -24.32 -62.09
CA ARG A 7 35.93 -24.80 -61.26
C ARG A 7 37.29 -24.16 -61.62
N ALA A 8 37.38 -23.38 -62.64
CA ALA A 8 38.65 -22.81 -63.09
C ALA A 8 38.90 -21.34 -62.71
N LEU A 9 37.97 -20.66 -62.06
CA LEU A 9 38.14 -19.35 -61.47
C LEU A 9 38.02 -19.49 -59.98
N GLY A 10 39.14 -19.70 -59.30
CA GLY A 10 39.26 -19.71 -57.88
C GLY A 10 38.75 -18.40 -57.26
N ARG A 11 37.42 -18.25 -57.17
CA ARG A 11 36.78 -17.27 -56.33
C ARG A 11 36.64 -17.90 -54.96
N GLU A 12 37.67 -17.72 -54.14
CA GLU A 12 37.46 -17.84 -52.69
C GLU A 12 36.31 -16.92 -52.30
N THR A 13 35.13 -17.48 -52.09
CA THR A 13 34.10 -16.82 -51.32
C THR A 13 34.62 -16.69 -49.93
N LYS A 14 35.19 -15.52 -49.55
CA LYS A 14 35.36 -15.11 -48.17
C LYS A 14 34.00 -15.10 -47.53
N THR A 15 33.57 -16.20 -46.98
CA THR A 15 32.55 -16.21 -45.96
C THR A 15 33.14 -15.50 -44.74
N SER A 16 32.90 -14.19 -44.65
CA SER A 16 33.08 -13.48 -43.38
C SER A 16 32.03 -14.06 -42.47
N ALA A 17 32.46 -15.03 -41.66
CA ALA A 17 31.72 -15.42 -40.46
C ALA A 17 31.77 -14.22 -39.49
N ALA A 18 31.02 -13.20 -39.78
CA ALA A 18 30.63 -12.22 -38.78
C ALA A 18 29.80 -13.00 -37.76
N LYS A 19 30.46 -13.46 -36.69
CA LYS A 19 29.69 -13.87 -35.53
C LYS A 19 28.75 -12.72 -35.20
N PRO A 20 27.43 -12.99 -35.08
CA PRO A 20 26.51 -11.90 -34.79
C PRO A 20 27.00 -11.21 -33.55
N LEU A 21 27.03 -9.89 -33.56
CA LEU A 21 27.20 -9.06 -32.38
C LEU A 21 26.12 -9.56 -31.39
N ILE A 22 26.51 -10.23 -30.35
CA ILE A 22 25.60 -10.55 -29.27
C ILE A 22 25.36 -9.20 -28.56
N ALA A 23 24.40 -8.46 -29.07
CA ALA A 23 23.82 -7.39 -28.28
C ALA A 23 23.17 -8.09 -27.07
N LEU A 24 23.87 -8.11 -25.95
CA LEU A 24 23.27 -8.42 -24.67
C LEU A 24 22.20 -7.33 -24.44
N SER A 25 21.00 -7.63 -24.88
CA SER A 25 19.83 -6.84 -24.58
C SER A 25 19.57 -7.00 -23.08
N PHE A 26 20.06 -6.06 -22.28
CA PHE A 26 19.59 -5.83 -20.91
C PHE A 26 18.17 -5.22 -20.90
N GLY A 27 17.35 -5.63 -21.85
CA GLY A 27 15.94 -5.30 -21.89
C GLY A 27 15.19 -6.13 -20.87
N GLY A 28 15.28 -5.77 -19.60
CA GLY A 28 14.30 -6.22 -18.63
C GLY A 28 12.91 -5.79 -19.13
N ARG A 29 12.00 -6.75 -19.34
CA ARG A 29 10.60 -6.42 -19.59
C ARG A 29 10.10 -5.65 -18.38
N ALA A 30 9.43 -4.53 -18.58
CA ALA A 30 8.73 -3.83 -17.52
C ALA A 30 7.80 -4.84 -16.83
N ALA A 31 8.13 -5.17 -15.57
CA ALA A 31 7.33 -6.06 -14.75
C ALA A 31 6.45 -5.19 -13.85
N TRP A 32 5.14 -5.27 -14.07
CA TRP A 32 4.17 -4.60 -13.20
C TRP A 32 3.73 -5.55 -12.09
N THR A 33 3.56 -5.01 -10.89
CA THR A 33 3.07 -5.79 -9.75
C THR A 33 1.67 -6.34 -10.04
N PRO A 34 1.47 -7.67 -9.94
CA PRO A 34 0.13 -8.26 -10.03
C PRO A 34 -0.84 -7.64 -9.02
N ARG A 35 -2.11 -7.55 -9.38
CA ARG A 35 -3.17 -6.95 -8.56
C ARG A 35 -3.74 -7.92 -7.51
N ASP A 36 -3.01 -8.97 -7.15
CA ASP A 36 -3.39 -9.86 -6.07
C ASP A 36 -2.88 -9.35 -4.71
N TYR A 37 -3.56 -9.76 -3.64
CA TYR A 37 -3.22 -9.35 -2.28
C TYR A 37 -1.76 -9.63 -1.90
N GLY A 38 -1.25 -10.82 -2.27
CA GLY A 38 0.11 -11.22 -1.90
C GLY A 38 1.18 -10.34 -2.54
N ALA A 39 0.99 -9.98 -3.81
CA ALA A 39 1.89 -9.09 -4.53
C ALA A 39 1.79 -7.64 -3.99
N LEU A 40 0.58 -7.13 -3.79
CA LEU A 40 0.35 -5.80 -3.21
C LEU A 40 0.93 -5.69 -1.80
N ALA A 41 0.76 -6.71 -0.95
CA ALA A 41 1.34 -6.72 0.38
C ALA A 41 2.87 -6.72 0.36
N ARG A 42 3.51 -7.46 -0.55
CA ARG A 42 4.98 -7.50 -0.67
C ARG A 42 5.55 -6.22 -1.27
N GLU A 43 5.06 -5.82 -2.43
CA GLU A 43 5.65 -4.71 -3.20
C GLU A 43 5.22 -3.34 -2.65
N GLY A 44 3.96 -3.25 -2.18
CA GLY A 44 3.42 -2.03 -1.59
C GLY A 44 3.73 -1.92 -0.11
N PHE A 45 3.15 -2.79 0.74
CA PHE A 45 3.28 -2.63 2.19
C PHE A 45 4.67 -2.94 2.71
N ALA A 46 5.31 -4.05 2.27
CA ALA A 46 6.59 -4.47 2.83
C ALA A 46 7.81 -3.75 2.22
N LYS A 47 7.78 -3.41 0.93
CA LYS A 47 8.91 -2.82 0.22
C LYS A 47 8.85 -1.29 0.08
N ASN A 48 7.65 -0.72 -0.03
CA ASN A 48 7.50 0.71 -0.30
C ASN A 48 7.29 1.49 1.00
N PRO A 49 8.23 2.35 1.42
CA PRO A 49 8.13 3.06 2.69
C PRO A 49 6.98 4.07 2.73
N ILE A 50 6.58 4.62 1.58
CA ILE A 50 5.49 5.60 1.51
C ILE A 50 4.14 4.90 1.68
N ALA A 51 3.89 3.82 0.92
CA ALA A 51 2.67 3.04 1.04
C ALA A 51 2.55 2.39 2.44
N HIS A 52 3.66 1.85 2.98
CA HIS A 52 3.73 1.34 4.34
C HIS A 52 3.28 2.41 5.35
N ARG A 53 3.84 3.61 5.27
CA ARG A 53 3.49 4.69 6.20
C ARG A 53 2.04 5.14 6.03
N CYS A 54 1.51 5.22 4.79
CA CYS A 54 0.11 5.56 4.54
C CYS A 54 -0.82 4.54 5.21
N VAL A 55 -0.60 3.25 4.98
CA VAL A 55 -1.42 2.19 5.61
C VAL A 55 -1.38 2.29 7.12
N ARG A 56 -0.17 2.42 7.70
CA ARG A 56 -0.02 2.49 9.15
C ARG A 56 -0.65 3.72 9.77
N VAL A 57 -0.41 4.92 9.22
CA VAL A 57 -0.95 6.14 9.82
C VAL A 57 -2.48 6.17 9.80
N ILE A 58 -3.11 5.60 8.75
CA ILE A 58 -4.57 5.47 8.69
C ILE A 58 -5.07 4.42 9.69
N ALA A 59 -4.44 3.23 9.71
CA ALA A 59 -4.87 2.15 10.59
C ALA A 59 -4.70 2.52 12.07
N GLU A 60 -3.56 3.09 12.46
CA GLU A 60 -3.27 3.55 13.81
C GLU A 60 -4.23 4.68 14.24
N ALA A 61 -4.47 5.67 13.37
CA ALA A 61 -5.40 6.77 13.67
C ALA A 61 -6.85 6.29 13.80
N ALA A 62 -7.31 5.44 12.88
CA ALA A 62 -8.67 4.90 12.92
C ALA A 62 -8.87 3.96 14.14
N ALA A 63 -7.87 3.15 14.48
CA ALA A 63 -7.91 2.28 15.66
C ALA A 63 -7.86 3.05 16.99
N SER A 64 -7.24 4.23 16.99
CA SER A 64 -7.21 5.12 18.16
C SER A 64 -8.48 5.94 18.35
N THR A 65 -9.41 5.91 17.40
CA THR A 65 -10.72 6.56 17.52
C THR A 65 -11.57 5.75 18.50
N PRO A 66 -11.94 6.30 19.66
CA PRO A 66 -12.68 5.53 20.65
C PRO A 66 -14.06 5.16 20.14
N LEU A 67 -14.45 3.90 20.34
CA LEU A 67 -15.79 3.41 20.07
C LEU A 67 -16.60 3.41 21.36
N VAL A 68 -17.77 4.01 21.31
CA VAL A 68 -18.72 4.05 22.42
C VAL A 68 -19.94 3.23 22.07
N VAL A 69 -20.32 2.34 22.98
CA VAL A 69 -21.53 1.54 22.86
C VAL A 69 -22.67 2.25 23.57
N ARG A 70 -23.80 2.42 22.86
CA ARG A 70 -25.02 3.02 23.36
C ARG A 70 -26.16 2.02 23.30
N ARG A 71 -27.08 2.13 24.24
CA ARG A 71 -28.35 1.40 24.31
C ARG A 71 -29.51 2.38 24.35
N GLY A 72 -30.32 2.37 23.30
CA GLY A 72 -31.41 3.35 23.20
C GLY A 72 -30.91 4.81 23.26
N GLY A 73 -29.71 5.08 22.71
CA GLY A 73 -29.09 6.41 22.68
C GLY A 73 -28.23 6.75 23.93
N GLN A 74 -28.27 5.94 25.00
CA GLN A 74 -27.53 6.20 26.23
C GLN A 74 -26.34 5.25 26.40
N VAL A 75 -25.22 5.77 26.91
CA VAL A 75 -24.05 4.96 27.27
C VAL A 75 -24.37 4.15 28.54
N ARG A 76 -24.08 2.83 28.50
CA ARG A 76 -24.19 1.96 29.69
C ARG A 76 -22.83 1.47 30.13
N GLU A 77 -22.52 1.61 31.39
CA GLU A 77 -21.34 0.99 31.99
C GLU A 77 -21.51 -0.54 32.05
N GLY A 78 -20.41 -1.28 31.76
CA GLY A 78 -20.43 -2.75 31.81
C GLY A 78 -21.26 -3.41 30.72
N ASP A 79 -21.45 -2.74 29.55
CA ASP A 79 -22.13 -3.36 28.44
C ASP A 79 -21.27 -4.47 27.82
N PRO A 80 -21.80 -5.71 27.68
CA PRO A 80 -21.03 -6.83 27.13
C PRO A 80 -20.47 -6.61 25.74
N ALA A 81 -21.11 -5.78 24.91
CA ALA A 81 -20.59 -5.44 23.58
C ALA A 81 -19.41 -4.47 23.68
N ALA A 82 -19.43 -3.54 24.65
CA ALA A 82 -18.30 -2.66 24.94
C ALA A 82 -17.09 -3.45 25.45
N ASP A 83 -17.30 -4.38 26.38
CA ASP A 83 -16.26 -5.26 26.91
C ASP A 83 -15.63 -6.12 25.79
N LEU A 84 -16.46 -6.66 24.88
CA LEU A 84 -16.01 -7.46 23.75
C LEU A 84 -15.18 -6.61 22.76
N LEU A 85 -15.55 -5.36 22.51
CA LEU A 85 -14.78 -4.48 21.65
C LEU A 85 -13.48 -4.01 22.30
N ALA A 86 -13.46 -3.81 23.62
CA ALA A 86 -12.28 -3.42 24.36
C ALA A 86 -11.25 -4.57 24.47
N ARG A 87 -11.74 -5.80 24.62
CA ARG A 87 -10.93 -7.04 24.72
C ARG A 87 -11.51 -8.12 23.81
N PRO A 88 -11.22 -8.04 22.52
CA PRO A 88 -11.83 -8.91 21.51
C PRO A 88 -11.46 -10.39 21.68
N ASN A 89 -10.27 -10.68 22.19
CA ASN A 89 -9.80 -12.03 22.49
C ASN A 89 -8.67 -11.99 23.54
N PRO A 90 -8.20 -13.14 24.06
CA PRO A 90 -7.15 -13.18 25.08
C PRO A 90 -5.81 -12.57 24.65
N ASP A 91 -5.50 -12.59 23.36
CA ASP A 91 -4.20 -12.25 22.80
C ASP A 91 -4.11 -10.80 22.27
N GLN A 92 -5.25 -10.10 22.14
CA GLN A 92 -5.30 -8.78 21.52
C GLN A 92 -6.15 -7.79 22.33
N SER A 93 -5.70 -6.56 22.37
CA SER A 93 -6.51 -5.40 22.76
C SER A 93 -7.45 -4.98 21.63
N GLY A 94 -8.50 -4.19 21.94
CA GLY A 94 -9.39 -3.61 20.94
C GLY A 94 -8.65 -2.77 19.90
N ALA A 95 -7.63 -2.02 20.33
CA ALA A 95 -6.81 -1.21 19.42
C ALA A 95 -6.01 -2.07 18.42
N GLU A 96 -5.38 -3.16 18.88
CA GLU A 96 -4.63 -4.07 17.98
C GLU A 96 -5.53 -4.80 16.99
N PHE A 97 -6.72 -5.20 17.44
CA PHE A 97 -7.73 -5.79 16.56
C PHE A 97 -8.19 -4.80 15.50
N LEU A 98 -8.52 -3.57 15.88
CA LEU A 98 -8.95 -2.51 14.95
C LEU A 98 -7.83 -2.08 14.02
N GLU A 99 -6.56 -1.97 14.50
CA GLU A 99 -5.41 -1.66 13.64
C GLU A 99 -5.27 -2.71 12.53
N SER A 100 -5.37 -3.99 12.88
CA SER A 100 -5.34 -5.09 11.89
C SER A 100 -6.49 -4.98 10.90
N HIS A 101 -7.70 -4.71 11.40
CA HIS A 101 -8.91 -4.57 10.59
C HIS A 101 -8.80 -3.41 9.59
N PHE A 102 -8.40 -2.23 10.04
CA PHE A 102 -8.20 -1.07 9.18
C PHE A 102 -7.02 -1.25 8.22
N GLY A 103 -5.93 -1.89 8.69
CA GLY A 103 -4.79 -2.25 7.83
C GLY A 103 -5.20 -3.14 6.65
N TYR A 104 -6.02 -4.15 6.89
CA TYR A 104 -6.56 -5.00 5.82
C TYR A 104 -7.44 -4.23 4.84
N LEU A 105 -8.27 -3.29 5.31
CA LEU A 105 -9.04 -2.41 4.43
C LEU A 105 -8.14 -1.60 3.49
N GLN A 106 -7.01 -1.08 3.99
CA GLN A 106 -6.08 -0.29 3.18
C GLN A 106 -5.33 -1.15 2.14
N VAL A 107 -4.95 -2.38 2.50
CA VAL A 107 -4.15 -3.26 1.63
C VAL A 107 -5.01 -4.05 0.66
N ALA A 108 -6.15 -4.57 1.12
CA ALA A 108 -7.02 -5.47 0.36
C ALA A 108 -8.33 -4.86 -0.12
N GLY A 109 -8.71 -3.67 0.38
CA GLY A 109 -10.05 -3.13 0.20
C GLY A 109 -11.12 -3.86 1.01
N ASN A 110 -10.75 -4.93 1.69
CA ASN A 110 -11.61 -5.84 2.44
C ASN A 110 -11.02 -6.13 3.81
N ALA A 111 -11.86 -6.19 4.82
CA ALA A 111 -11.49 -6.70 6.13
C ALA A 111 -12.58 -7.64 6.65
N TYR A 112 -12.15 -8.68 7.35
CA TYR A 112 -13.04 -9.69 7.89
C TYR A 112 -12.78 -9.84 9.38
N ALA A 113 -13.87 -9.89 10.15
CA ALA A 113 -13.82 -10.26 11.55
C ALA A 113 -14.73 -11.45 11.81
N GLU A 114 -14.21 -12.45 12.52
CA GLU A 114 -14.97 -13.59 13.00
C GLU A 114 -15.49 -13.29 14.41
N LEU A 115 -16.74 -13.63 14.67
CA LEU A 115 -17.34 -13.65 15.99
C LEU A 115 -17.46 -15.11 16.41
N ALA A 116 -16.68 -15.50 17.40
CA ALA A 116 -16.79 -16.80 18.06
C ALA A 116 -17.87 -16.72 19.17
N SER A 117 -18.79 -17.66 19.16
CA SER A 117 -19.88 -17.74 20.14
C SER A 117 -19.95 -19.12 20.78
N ILE A 118 -20.35 -19.17 22.06
CA ILE A 118 -20.64 -20.40 22.80
C ILE A 118 -22.10 -20.31 23.24
N ASP A 119 -22.90 -21.33 22.89
CA ASP A 119 -24.33 -21.37 23.18
C ASP A 119 -25.10 -20.12 22.71
N GLY A 120 -24.68 -19.57 21.55
CA GLY A 120 -25.28 -18.37 20.97
C GLY A 120 -24.90 -17.06 21.64
N VAL A 121 -23.98 -17.09 22.63
CA VAL A 121 -23.45 -15.90 23.30
C VAL A 121 -22.09 -15.52 22.68
N PRO A 122 -21.92 -14.28 22.16
CA PRO A 122 -20.64 -13.77 21.71
C PRO A 122 -19.56 -13.85 22.78
N ARG A 123 -18.38 -14.31 22.43
CA ARG A 123 -17.25 -14.45 23.36
C ARG A 123 -16.00 -13.77 22.86
N GLU A 124 -15.66 -13.93 21.60
CA GLU A 124 -14.39 -13.45 21.06
C GLU A 124 -14.55 -12.92 19.63
N LEU A 125 -13.69 -11.98 19.25
CA LEU A 125 -13.55 -11.47 17.89
C LEU A 125 -12.13 -11.71 17.39
N TYR A 126 -12.01 -12.13 16.12
CA TYR A 126 -10.73 -12.37 15.47
C TYR A 126 -10.68 -11.67 14.11
N ALA A 127 -9.62 -10.90 13.85
CA ALA A 127 -9.36 -10.34 12.54
C ALA A 127 -8.80 -11.41 11.60
N LEU A 128 -9.48 -11.69 10.49
CA LEU A 128 -9.10 -12.72 9.54
C LEU A 128 -8.39 -12.12 8.32
N ARG A 129 -7.37 -12.82 7.83
CA ARG A 129 -6.60 -12.38 6.67
C ARG A 129 -7.42 -12.45 5.38
N PRO A 130 -7.49 -11.35 4.59
CA PRO A 130 -8.30 -11.29 3.37
C PRO A 130 -7.91 -12.31 2.29
N ASP A 131 -6.61 -12.63 2.15
CA ASP A 131 -6.11 -13.58 1.16
C ASP A 131 -6.56 -15.03 1.39
N ARG A 132 -7.08 -15.32 2.58
CA ARG A 132 -7.58 -16.65 2.95
C ARG A 132 -9.10 -16.72 2.91
N MET A 133 -9.76 -15.58 2.66
CA MET A 133 -11.21 -15.47 2.71
C MET A 133 -11.81 -15.43 1.30
N ARG A 134 -12.83 -16.25 1.08
CA ARG A 134 -13.62 -16.26 -0.15
C ARG A 134 -15.08 -16.06 0.17
N VAL A 135 -15.74 -15.16 -0.57
CA VAL A 135 -17.19 -14.98 -0.49
C VAL A 135 -17.89 -16.14 -1.17
N LEU A 136 -18.93 -16.66 -0.55
CA LEU A 136 -19.84 -17.66 -1.11
C LEU A 136 -21.11 -16.93 -1.56
N PRO A 137 -21.28 -16.66 -2.88
CA PRO A 137 -22.44 -15.94 -3.38
C PRO A 137 -23.72 -16.77 -3.23
N GLY A 138 -24.79 -16.13 -2.81
CA GLY A 138 -26.10 -16.71 -2.76
C GLY A 138 -26.85 -16.59 -4.09
N SER A 139 -28.01 -17.24 -4.18
CA SER A 139 -28.84 -17.27 -5.39
C SER A 139 -29.37 -15.90 -5.86
N ARG A 140 -29.32 -14.88 -5.01
CA ARG A 140 -29.75 -13.51 -5.31
C ARG A 140 -28.58 -12.53 -5.47
N GLY A 141 -27.36 -13.03 -5.64
CA GLY A 141 -26.17 -12.20 -5.76
C GLY A 141 -25.58 -11.68 -4.43
N TRP A 142 -26.33 -11.76 -3.32
CA TRP A 142 -25.81 -11.41 -2.00
C TRP A 142 -25.04 -12.56 -1.36
N PRO A 143 -24.03 -12.30 -0.50
CA PRO A 143 -23.29 -13.36 0.17
C PRO A 143 -24.20 -14.21 1.07
N ASP A 144 -24.20 -15.52 0.86
CA ASP A 144 -24.82 -16.50 1.76
C ASP A 144 -23.85 -16.92 2.88
N GLY A 145 -22.55 -16.71 2.69
CA GLY A 145 -21.52 -17.04 3.65
C GLY A 145 -20.13 -16.75 3.14
N TRP A 146 -19.15 -17.27 3.86
CA TRP A 146 -17.74 -17.12 3.56
C TRP A 146 -17.00 -18.44 3.78
N GLU A 147 -15.87 -18.60 3.10
CA GLU A 147 -15.00 -19.75 3.27
C GLU A 147 -13.59 -19.25 3.59
N TYR A 148 -13.05 -19.68 4.72
CA TYR A 148 -11.71 -19.34 5.17
C TYR A 148 -10.79 -20.54 5.07
N THR A 149 -9.63 -20.41 4.40
CA THR A 149 -8.72 -21.51 4.13
C THR A 149 -7.40 -21.33 4.89
N ILE A 150 -7.06 -22.30 5.75
CA ILE A 150 -5.78 -22.36 6.47
C ILE A 150 -5.16 -23.73 6.27
N GLY A 151 -3.89 -23.80 5.84
CA GLY A 151 -3.14 -25.05 5.73
C GLY A 151 -3.85 -26.10 4.87
N GLY A 152 -4.58 -25.68 3.82
CA GLY A 152 -5.34 -26.58 2.96
C GLY A 152 -6.69 -27.02 3.52
N ARG A 153 -7.06 -26.58 4.73
CA ARG A 153 -8.38 -26.86 5.32
C ARG A 153 -9.28 -25.63 5.15
N ALA A 154 -10.47 -25.84 4.61
CA ALA A 154 -11.48 -24.81 4.43
C ALA A 154 -12.53 -24.90 5.56
N VAL A 155 -12.81 -23.77 6.19
CA VAL A 155 -13.88 -23.57 7.17
C VAL A 155 -14.94 -22.69 6.53
N ARG A 156 -16.19 -23.12 6.56
CA ARG A 156 -17.31 -22.34 6.01
C ARG A 156 -18.09 -21.67 7.12
N PHE A 157 -18.34 -20.39 6.92
CA PHE A 157 -19.15 -19.55 7.78
C PHE A 157 -20.43 -19.21 7.02
N VAL A 158 -21.56 -19.66 7.52
CA VAL A 158 -22.86 -19.44 6.88
C VAL A 158 -23.66 -18.44 7.70
N ARG A 159 -24.28 -17.49 7.02
CA ARG A 159 -25.21 -16.55 7.65
C ARG A 159 -26.50 -17.26 8.02
N ASP A 160 -26.94 -17.12 9.25
CA ASP A 160 -28.28 -17.55 9.65
C ASP A 160 -29.34 -16.55 9.15
N LYS A 161 -30.09 -16.98 8.14
CA LYS A 161 -31.13 -16.13 7.51
C LYS A 161 -32.34 -15.92 8.42
N ALA A 162 -32.56 -16.81 9.38
CA ALA A 162 -33.77 -16.74 10.26
C ALA A 162 -33.52 -15.69 11.37
N SER A 163 -32.35 -15.70 12.01
CA SER A 163 -32.01 -14.75 13.07
C SER A 163 -31.28 -13.51 12.55
N GLY A 164 -30.85 -13.49 11.31
CA GLY A 164 -29.97 -12.43 10.75
C GLY A 164 -28.52 -12.49 11.25
N ARG A 165 -28.19 -13.44 12.13
CA ARG A 165 -26.85 -13.58 12.69
C ARG A 165 -25.84 -13.98 11.64
N SER A 166 -24.72 -13.30 11.63
CA SER A 166 -23.57 -13.63 10.78
C SER A 166 -22.35 -13.87 11.66
N PRO A 167 -21.63 -15.00 11.52
CA PRO A 167 -20.39 -15.21 12.23
C PRO A 167 -19.25 -14.33 11.70
N ILE A 168 -19.42 -13.76 10.48
CA ILE A 168 -18.41 -12.91 9.84
C ILE A 168 -18.95 -11.50 9.63
N LEU A 169 -18.21 -10.51 10.07
CA LEU A 169 -18.27 -9.15 9.56
C LEU A 169 -17.40 -9.08 8.31
N HIS A 170 -17.95 -8.66 7.19
CA HIS A 170 -17.21 -8.30 5.98
C HIS A 170 -17.33 -6.80 5.75
N ALA A 171 -16.34 -6.04 6.21
CA ALA A 171 -16.18 -4.63 5.89
C ALA A 171 -15.46 -4.49 4.55
N ARG A 172 -15.92 -3.58 3.70
CA ARG A 172 -15.34 -3.36 2.36
C ARG A 172 -15.37 -1.90 1.96
N LEU A 173 -14.36 -1.51 1.21
CA LEU A 173 -14.33 -0.23 0.51
C LEU A 173 -15.19 -0.32 -0.76
N PHE A 174 -15.54 0.83 -1.33
CA PHE A 174 -16.32 0.87 -2.57
C PHE A 174 -15.51 0.29 -3.74
N HIS A 175 -16.15 -0.58 -4.53
CA HIS A 175 -15.62 -1.11 -5.76
C HIS A 175 -16.64 -0.95 -6.88
N PRO A 176 -16.35 -0.22 -7.98
CA PRO A 176 -17.33 0.04 -9.04
C PRO A 176 -17.62 -1.18 -9.92
N GLY A 177 -16.77 -2.19 -9.92
CA GLY A 177 -16.85 -3.36 -10.81
C GLY A 177 -17.00 -4.70 -10.09
N ASP A 178 -17.16 -4.73 -8.75
CA ASP A 178 -17.31 -5.96 -7.98
C ASP A 178 -18.35 -5.79 -6.87
N ASP A 179 -19.35 -6.67 -6.84
CA ASP A 179 -20.42 -6.63 -5.85
C ASP A 179 -20.01 -7.27 -4.51
N HIS A 180 -18.96 -8.07 -4.49
CA HIS A 180 -18.56 -8.86 -3.33
C HIS A 180 -17.31 -8.33 -2.64
N TYR A 181 -16.36 -7.79 -3.40
CA TYR A 181 -15.08 -7.35 -2.87
C TYR A 181 -14.90 -5.84 -2.96
N GLY A 182 -14.12 -5.29 -2.06
CA GLY A 182 -13.77 -3.89 -2.03
C GLY A 182 -12.51 -3.60 -2.83
N PHE A 183 -12.37 -2.35 -3.31
CA PHE A 183 -11.20 -1.87 -4.03
C PHE A 183 -10.22 -1.18 -3.08
N SER A 184 -8.96 -1.58 -3.12
CA SER A 184 -7.92 -1.11 -2.22
C SER A 184 -7.31 0.21 -2.69
N PRO A 185 -7.03 1.19 -1.79
CA PRO A 185 -6.19 2.34 -2.12
C PRO A 185 -4.80 1.94 -2.61
N LEU A 186 -4.24 0.85 -2.07
CA LEU A 186 -2.95 0.32 -2.49
C LEU A 186 -2.98 -0.19 -3.93
N GLU A 187 -4.09 -0.79 -4.35
CA GLU A 187 -4.29 -1.21 -5.74
C GLU A 187 -4.40 -0.02 -6.68
N ALA A 188 -5.10 1.03 -6.27
CA ALA A 188 -5.14 2.29 -7.02
C ALA A 188 -3.75 2.91 -7.18
N ALA A 189 -2.92 2.85 -6.14
CA ALA A 189 -1.55 3.37 -6.11
C ALA A 189 -0.52 2.46 -6.76
N ALA A 190 -0.87 1.24 -7.22
CA ALA A 190 0.11 0.21 -7.56
C ALA A 190 1.10 0.64 -8.66
N MET A 191 0.68 1.45 -9.65
CA MET A 191 1.58 1.99 -10.66
C MET A 191 2.62 2.93 -10.02
N ALA A 192 2.20 3.84 -9.17
CA ALA A 192 3.09 4.75 -8.46
C ALA A 192 4.03 3.99 -7.50
N VAL A 193 3.55 2.93 -6.86
CA VAL A 193 4.38 2.02 -6.05
C VAL A 193 5.47 1.38 -6.89
N ASP A 194 5.14 0.85 -8.08
CA ASP A 194 6.09 0.22 -8.98
C ASP A 194 7.16 1.23 -9.47
N VAL A 195 6.75 2.43 -9.87
CA VAL A 195 7.66 3.51 -10.29
C VAL A 195 8.59 3.91 -9.14
N HIS A 196 8.05 4.09 -7.92
CA HIS A 196 8.85 4.45 -6.75
C HIS A 196 9.86 3.36 -6.39
N ASN A 197 9.45 2.08 -6.40
CA ASN A 197 10.31 0.94 -6.11
C ASN A 197 11.39 0.74 -7.18
N ALA A 198 11.01 0.83 -8.46
CA ALA A 198 11.95 0.73 -9.58
C ALA A 198 12.99 1.84 -9.56
N GLY A 199 12.57 3.09 -9.30
CA GLY A 199 13.50 4.21 -9.15
C GLY A 199 14.48 4.03 -7.99
N GLY A 200 14.02 3.45 -6.87
CA GLY A 200 14.88 3.10 -5.74
C GLY A 200 15.88 1.99 -6.07
N ALA A 201 15.42 0.93 -6.72
CA ALA A 201 16.26 -0.18 -7.14
C ALA A 201 17.32 0.26 -8.17
N TRP A 202 16.91 1.12 -9.12
CA TRP A 202 17.84 1.68 -10.10
C TRP A 202 18.90 2.57 -9.43
N ALA A 203 18.50 3.47 -8.54
CA ALA A 203 19.45 4.31 -7.79
C ALA A 203 20.45 3.46 -6.99
N LYS A 204 19.96 2.38 -6.36
CA LYS A 204 20.83 1.42 -5.65
C LYS A 204 21.82 0.75 -6.60
N ALA A 205 21.33 0.22 -7.74
CA ALA A 205 22.18 -0.42 -8.74
C ALA A 205 23.27 0.55 -9.28
N LEU A 206 22.90 1.82 -9.48
CA LEU A 206 23.85 2.85 -9.91
C LEU A 206 24.94 3.09 -8.86
N LEU A 207 24.60 3.15 -7.58
CA LEU A 207 25.54 3.26 -6.48
C LEU A 207 26.43 2.01 -6.35
N ASP A 208 25.85 0.82 -6.46
CA ASP A 208 26.58 -0.45 -6.43
C ASP A 208 27.60 -0.55 -7.58
N ASN A 209 27.28 0.04 -8.74
CA ASN A 209 28.16 0.10 -9.91
C ASN A 209 29.02 1.38 -9.95
N ALA A 210 29.27 2.01 -8.80
CA ALA A 210 30.11 3.22 -8.68
C ALA A 210 29.58 4.44 -9.46
N ALA A 211 28.27 4.54 -9.63
CA ALA A 211 27.58 5.62 -10.35
C ALA A 211 28.06 5.82 -11.80
N ARG A 212 28.63 4.78 -12.44
CA ARG A 212 29.05 4.86 -13.84
C ARG A 212 27.88 4.52 -14.75
N PRO A 213 27.54 5.39 -15.71
CA PRO A 213 26.56 5.07 -16.72
C PRO A 213 27.05 3.90 -17.59
N SER A 214 26.11 3.06 -18.06
CA SER A 214 26.43 2.03 -19.03
C SER A 214 27.01 2.66 -20.31
N GLY A 215 28.01 2.07 -20.87
CA GLY A 215 28.67 2.52 -22.09
C GLY A 215 29.24 1.35 -22.87
N ALA A 216 29.69 1.63 -24.06
CA ALA A 216 30.43 0.69 -24.88
C ALA A 216 31.90 1.04 -24.87
N LEU A 217 32.75 0.06 -24.59
CA LEU A 217 34.17 0.16 -24.86
C LEU A 217 34.38 -0.13 -26.34
N VAL A 218 34.78 0.87 -27.09
CA VAL A 218 34.98 0.77 -28.53
C VAL A 218 36.48 0.65 -28.82
N VAL A 219 36.84 -0.37 -29.58
CA VAL A 219 38.21 -0.53 -30.08
C VAL A 219 38.37 0.24 -31.38
N THR A 220 39.16 1.31 -31.37
CA THR A 220 39.49 2.09 -32.56
C THR A 220 40.90 1.72 -32.99
N ALA A 221 41.02 0.88 -34.03
CA ALA A 221 42.30 0.58 -34.60
C ALA A 221 42.65 1.55 -35.74
N LYS A 222 43.87 2.00 -35.76
CA LYS A 222 44.40 2.87 -36.84
C LYS A 222 44.52 2.16 -38.18
N ASP A 223 44.46 0.82 -38.20
CA ASP A 223 44.73 0.01 -39.41
C ASP A 223 43.59 -0.92 -39.81
N GLY A 224 42.36 -0.66 -39.37
CA GLY A 224 41.16 -1.36 -39.86
C GLY A 224 40.93 -2.79 -39.29
N GLU A 225 41.84 -3.36 -38.53
CA GLU A 225 41.72 -4.69 -37.89
C GLU A 225 41.55 -4.61 -36.35
N GLY A 226 40.67 -3.73 -35.92
CA GLY A 226 40.39 -3.52 -34.48
C GLY A 226 39.58 -4.67 -33.86
N ARG A 227 40.18 -5.85 -33.74
CA ARG A 227 39.64 -6.94 -32.94
C ARG A 227 40.55 -7.26 -31.74
N LEU A 228 39.94 -7.32 -30.57
CA LEU A 228 40.60 -7.93 -29.42
C LEU A 228 40.69 -9.44 -29.65
N THR A 229 41.81 -10.04 -29.24
CA THR A 229 41.86 -11.51 -29.14
C THR A 229 40.95 -11.97 -28.02
N ASP A 230 40.53 -13.23 -28.05
CA ASP A 230 39.65 -13.80 -27.03
C ASP A 230 40.28 -13.65 -25.61
N ASP A 231 41.61 -13.80 -25.49
CA ASP A 231 42.35 -13.59 -24.24
C ASP A 231 42.33 -12.12 -23.77
N GLN A 232 42.50 -11.18 -24.69
CA GLN A 232 42.43 -9.75 -24.39
C GLN A 232 41.00 -9.33 -23.97
N TYR A 233 40.00 -9.88 -24.61
CA TYR A 233 38.60 -9.64 -24.27
C TYR A 233 38.28 -10.13 -22.86
N GLU A 234 38.64 -11.37 -22.52
CA GLU A 234 38.37 -11.93 -21.18
C GLU A 234 39.17 -11.22 -20.09
N LYS A 235 40.43 -10.84 -20.33
CA LYS A 235 41.22 -10.02 -19.40
C LYS A 235 40.57 -8.64 -19.14
N LEU A 236 40.17 -7.95 -20.19
CA LEU A 236 39.56 -6.63 -20.09
C LEU A 236 38.21 -6.71 -19.35
N LYS A 237 37.44 -7.74 -19.61
CA LYS A 237 36.18 -8.02 -18.93
C LYS A 237 36.38 -8.29 -17.44
N ALA A 238 37.38 -9.09 -17.07
CA ALA A 238 37.73 -9.38 -15.68
C ALA A 238 38.18 -8.11 -14.96
N GLU A 239 39.06 -7.31 -15.59
CA GLU A 239 39.58 -6.08 -15.04
C GLU A 239 38.49 -5.01 -14.81
N LEU A 240 37.58 -4.86 -15.76
CA LEU A 240 36.38 -4.01 -15.62
C LEU A 240 35.50 -4.47 -14.46
N SER A 241 35.32 -5.77 -14.31
CA SER A 241 34.51 -6.34 -13.23
C SER A 241 35.14 -6.18 -11.86
N GLU A 242 36.43 -6.43 -11.71
CA GLU A 242 37.11 -6.43 -10.42
C GLU A 242 37.50 -5.04 -9.93
N LEU A 243 38.01 -4.19 -10.83
CA LEU A 243 38.62 -2.90 -10.44
C LEU A 243 37.66 -1.70 -10.55
N HIS A 244 36.54 -1.85 -11.28
CA HIS A 244 35.69 -0.72 -11.60
C HIS A 244 34.19 -0.94 -11.25
N THR A 245 33.83 -1.99 -10.50
CA THR A 245 32.51 -2.20 -9.97
C THR A 245 32.49 -2.06 -8.44
N GLY A 246 31.34 -1.67 -7.90
CA GLY A 246 31.11 -1.52 -6.46
C GLY A 246 31.46 -0.14 -5.89
N PRO A 247 30.84 0.21 -4.73
CA PRO A 247 30.98 1.53 -4.10
C PRO A 247 32.44 1.87 -3.69
N ALA A 248 33.25 0.86 -3.34
CA ALA A 248 34.65 1.03 -2.95
C ALA A 248 35.53 1.47 -4.11
N ASN A 249 35.12 1.25 -5.34
CA ASN A 249 35.86 1.61 -6.54
C ASN A 249 35.31 2.88 -7.24
N ALA A 250 34.36 3.55 -6.61
CA ALA A 250 33.76 4.77 -7.15
C ALA A 250 34.81 5.86 -7.39
N GLY A 251 34.80 6.44 -8.60
CA GLY A 251 35.71 7.53 -8.95
C GLY A 251 37.13 7.12 -9.35
N ARG A 252 37.47 5.84 -9.38
CA ARG A 252 38.78 5.40 -9.91
C ARG A 252 38.89 5.71 -11.40
N PRO A 253 39.98 6.34 -11.86
CA PRO A 253 40.20 6.60 -13.29
C PRO A 253 40.40 5.27 -14.03
N LEU A 254 39.77 5.16 -15.19
CA LEU A 254 39.98 4.06 -16.13
C LEU A 254 41.11 4.43 -17.09
N LEU A 255 42.21 3.69 -17.07
CA LEU A 255 43.26 3.87 -18.03
C LEU A 255 42.95 3.04 -19.28
N LEU A 256 42.79 3.69 -20.41
CA LEU A 256 42.54 3.05 -21.69
C LEU A 256 43.77 3.11 -22.57
N GLU A 257 44.32 1.95 -22.93
CA GLU A 257 45.46 1.82 -23.84
C GLU A 257 45.00 1.13 -25.16
N GLY A 258 45.83 1.18 -26.20
CA GLY A 258 45.65 0.41 -27.40
C GLY A 258 44.48 0.85 -28.30
N GLY A 259 44.10 2.13 -28.25
CA GLY A 259 42.98 2.63 -29.10
C GLY A 259 41.62 2.31 -28.59
N LEU A 260 41.45 2.07 -27.28
CA LEU A 260 40.16 1.92 -26.64
C LEU A 260 39.55 3.28 -26.35
N ASP A 261 38.27 3.42 -26.67
CA ASP A 261 37.46 4.62 -26.40
C ASP A 261 36.21 4.26 -25.64
N TRP A 262 35.84 5.02 -24.62
CA TRP A 262 34.63 4.83 -23.85
C TRP A 262 33.49 5.70 -24.40
N LYS A 263 32.49 5.10 -24.97
CA LYS A 263 31.27 5.81 -25.42
C LYS A 263 30.12 5.56 -24.45
N PRO A 264 29.65 6.58 -23.73
CA PRO A 264 28.47 6.43 -22.90
C PRO A 264 27.25 6.14 -23.80
N MET A 265 26.47 5.11 -23.43
CA MET A 265 25.28 4.67 -24.19
C MET A 265 23.97 4.82 -23.40
N ALA A 266 24.06 5.23 -22.14
CA ALA A 266 22.91 5.44 -21.31
C ALA A 266 22.69 6.93 -21.02
N LEU A 267 21.42 7.28 -20.80
CA LEU A 267 21.05 8.59 -20.24
C LEU A 267 21.68 8.77 -18.87
N THR A 268 22.16 9.97 -18.59
CA THR A 268 22.68 10.31 -17.26
C THR A 268 21.54 10.37 -16.25
N PRO A 269 21.80 10.22 -14.95
CA PRO A 269 20.78 10.43 -13.91
C PRO A 269 20.11 11.80 -13.98
N ALA A 270 20.84 12.83 -14.41
CA ALA A 270 20.30 14.16 -14.61
C ALA A 270 19.33 14.23 -15.81
N ASP A 271 19.60 13.46 -16.86
CA ASP A 271 18.73 13.42 -18.05
C ASP A 271 17.42 12.67 -17.80
N MET A 272 17.39 11.77 -16.82
CA MET A 272 16.21 10.93 -16.52
C MET A 272 15.32 11.48 -15.42
N ASP A 273 15.78 12.47 -14.66
CA ASP A 273 15.09 13.11 -13.53
C ASP A 273 14.39 12.12 -12.56
N PHE A 274 15.06 11.01 -12.25
CA PHE A 274 14.51 9.96 -11.39
C PHE A 274 14.15 10.43 -9.99
N ILE A 275 14.79 11.49 -9.51
CA ILE A 275 14.49 12.05 -8.19
C ILE A 275 13.12 12.74 -8.22
N ALA A 276 12.82 13.49 -9.28
CA ALA A 276 11.50 14.10 -9.46
C ALA A 276 10.42 13.04 -9.66
N ALA A 277 10.67 12.05 -10.53
CA ALA A 277 9.73 10.94 -10.75
C ALA A 277 9.43 10.17 -9.45
N ARG A 278 10.43 9.89 -8.60
CA ARG A 278 10.21 9.26 -7.30
C ARG A 278 9.41 10.14 -6.33
N ARG A 279 9.68 11.45 -6.32
CA ARG A 279 8.93 12.39 -5.48
C ARG A 279 7.47 12.47 -5.90
N GLU A 280 7.23 12.50 -7.20
CA GLU A 280 5.86 12.52 -7.73
C GLU A 280 5.13 11.21 -7.43
N ALA A 281 5.75 10.07 -7.69
CA ALA A 281 5.18 8.77 -7.33
C ALA A 281 4.86 8.67 -5.82
N ALA A 282 5.69 9.23 -4.95
CA ALA A 282 5.41 9.30 -3.51
C ALA A 282 4.17 10.15 -3.19
N ARG A 283 3.94 11.25 -3.92
CA ARG A 283 2.74 12.09 -3.79
C ARG A 283 1.48 11.41 -4.33
N GLU A 284 1.59 10.71 -5.45
CA GLU A 284 0.50 9.91 -6.01
C GLU A 284 0.06 8.80 -5.06
N ILE A 285 1.02 8.11 -4.42
CA ILE A 285 0.71 7.12 -3.37
C ILE A 285 -0.04 7.81 -2.23
N ALA A 286 0.46 8.91 -1.71
CA ALA A 286 -0.18 9.66 -0.63
C ALA A 286 -1.61 10.09 -1.00
N LEU A 287 -1.82 10.56 -2.24
CA LEU A 287 -3.12 10.97 -2.78
C LEU A 287 -4.10 9.80 -2.82
N ALA A 288 -3.68 8.63 -3.30
CA ALA A 288 -4.53 7.43 -3.39
C ALA A 288 -5.04 6.99 -2.01
N PHE A 289 -4.25 7.18 -0.96
CA PHE A 289 -4.63 6.90 0.43
C PHE A 289 -5.37 8.07 1.12
N GLY A 290 -5.46 9.24 0.50
CA GLY A 290 -6.02 10.42 1.13
C GLY A 290 -5.16 10.94 2.30
N VAL A 291 -3.85 10.71 2.28
CA VAL A 291 -2.91 11.19 3.30
C VAL A 291 -2.20 12.43 2.78
N PRO A 292 -2.29 13.59 3.45
CA PRO A 292 -1.53 14.76 3.06
C PRO A 292 -0.01 14.47 3.03
N PRO A 293 0.71 14.78 1.95
CA PRO A 293 2.13 14.47 1.80
C PRO A 293 3.00 15.02 2.94
N MET A 294 2.61 16.12 3.53
CA MET A 294 3.28 16.75 4.68
C MET A 294 3.33 15.84 5.92
N LEU A 295 2.27 15.04 6.17
CA LEU A 295 2.23 14.09 7.30
C LEU A 295 3.16 12.89 7.09
N LEU A 296 3.62 12.69 5.87
CA LEU A 296 4.61 11.67 5.50
C LEU A 296 6.04 12.19 5.50
N GLY A 297 6.25 13.48 5.82
CA GLY A 297 7.57 14.11 5.75
C GLY A 297 8.08 14.35 4.33
N LEU A 298 7.19 14.34 3.33
CA LEU A 298 7.57 14.68 1.95
C LEU A 298 7.81 16.18 1.82
N PRO A 299 8.85 16.60 1.04
CA PRO A 299 9.16 18.02 0.86
C PRO A 299 7.99 18.82 0.29
N GLY A 300 7.78 20.04 0.78
CA GLY A 300 6.72 20.96 0.37
C GLY A 300 6.70 22.18 1.28
N ASP A 301 5.62 22.94 1.23
CA ASP A 301 5.41 24.14 2.09
C ASP A 301 5.13 23.72 3.55
N ASN A 302 6.18 23.35 4.27
CA ASN A 302 6.12 22.81 5.62
C ASN A 302 6.17 23.94 6.67
N THR A 303 5.09 24.72 6.80
CA THR A 303 4.90 25.62 7.96
C THR A 303 4.11 24.89 9.05
N TYR A 304 4.25 25.33 10.30
CA TYR A 304 3.48 24.76 11.42
C TYR A 304 1.96 24.90 11.20
N ALA A 305 1.51 26.02 10.67
CA ALA A 305 0.11 26.24 10.36
C ALA A 305 -0.41 25.25 9.32
N ASN A 306 0.35 25.05 8.24
CA ASN A 306 -0.01 24.10 7.18
C ASN A 306 -0.04 22.65 7.70
N TYR A 307 0.88 22.28 8.61
CA TYR A 307 0.89 20.96 9.22
C TYR A 307 -0.38 20.70 10.06
N ARG A 308 -0.81 21.70 10.84
CA ARG A 308 -2.04 21.59 11.63
C ARG A 308 -3.27 21.44 10.73
N GLU A 309 -3.39 22.26 9.70
CA GLU A 309 -4.48 22.14 8.73
C GLU A 309 -4.46 20.81 7.97
N ALA A 310 -3.29 20.34 7.58
CA ALA A 310 -3.13 19.03 6.94
C ALA A 310 -3.55 17.88 7.88
N ASN A 311 -3.18 17.95 9.15
CA ASN A 311 -3.59 16.96 10.13
C ASN A 311 -5.12 16.97 10.34
N LEU A 312 -5.71 18.16 10.42
CA LEU A 312 -7.16 18.32 10.54
C LEU A 312 -7.90 17.78 9.31
N ALA A 313 -7.40 18.09 8.10
CA ALA A 313 -7.93 17.55 6.85
C ALA A 313 -7.84 16.02 6.81
N PHE A 314 -6.73 15.44 7.24
CA PHE A 314 -6.53 14.00 7.33
C PHE A 314 -7.59 13.32 8.23
N TRP A 315 -7.80 13.86 9.42
CA TRP A 315 -8.82 13.35 10.32
C TRP A 315 -10.22 13.46 9.74
N ARG A 316 -10.59 14.60 9.21
CA ARG A 316 -11.95 14.87 8.70
C ARG A 316 -12.29 14.10 7.44
N GLN A 317 -11.33 13.99 6.51
CA GLN A 317 -11.59 13.48 5.16
C GLN A 317 -11.23 12.01 5.00
N THR A 318 -10.29 11.50 5.81
CA THR A 318 -9.78 10.13 5.68
C THR A 318 -10.14 9.26 6.88
N VAL A 319 -9.76 9.66 8.09
CA VAL A 319 -9.89 8.79 9.27
C VAL A 319 -11.33 8.67 9.74
N LEU A 320 -12.00 9.79 10.03
CA LEU A 320 -13.36 9.77 10.59
C LEU A 320 -14.40 9.12 9.67
N PRO A 321 -14.43 9.39 8.35
CA PRO A 321 -15.36 8.71 7.46
C PRO A 321 -15.17 7.18 7.48
N LEU A 322 -13.90 6.72 7.54
CA LEU A 322 -13.56 5.31 7.62
C LEU A 322 -14.00 4.69 8.96
N ALA A 323 -13.69 5.36 10.07
CA ALA A 323 -14.05 4.91 11.42
C ALA A 323 -15.58 4.84 11.61
N ARG A 324 -16.32 5.91 11.19
CA ARG A 324 -17.79 5.95 11.23
C ARG A 324 -18.44 4.84 10.41
N LYS A 325 -17.94 4.62 9.18
CA LYS A 325 -18.43 3.54 8.32
C LYS A 325 -18.23 2.17 8.98
N ASN A 326 -17.07 1.97 9.61
CA ASN A 326 -16.77 0.73 10.32
C ASN A 326 -17.64 0.57 11.57
N ALA A 327 -17.82 1.61 12.38
CA ALA A 327 -18.70 1.58 13.56
C ALA A 327 -20.14 1.23 13.18
N ALA A 328 -20.68 1.82 12.11
CA ALA A 328 -22.00 1.48 11.58
C ALA A 328 -22.09 0.03 11.08
N ALA A 329 -21.04 -0.48 10.43
CA ALA A 329 -20.98 -1.87 9.99
C ALA A 329 -20.94 -2.84 11.19
N MET A 330 -20.17 -2.53 12.23
CA MET A 330 -20.13 -3.28 13.49
C MET A 330 -21.46 -3.25 14.22
N THR A 331 -22.14 -2.10 14.25
CA THR A 331 -23.48 -1.98 14.81
C THR A 331 -24.46 -2.95 14.12
N GLY A 332 -24.54 -2.90 12.79
CA GLY A 332 -25.44 -3.79 12.05
C GLY A 332 -25.11 -5.27 12.19
N TRP A 333 -23.82 -5.61 12.34
CA TRP A 333 -23.36 -6.98 12.55
C TRP A 333 -23.69 -7.53 13.94
N LEU A 334 -23.52 -6.69 14.97
CA LEU A 334 -23.66 -7.11 16.36
C LEU A 334 -25.08 -7.01 16.91
N ARG A 335 -25.97 -6.20 16.31
CA ARG A 335 -27.39 -6.09 16.71
C ARG A 335 -28.11 -7.42 16.86
N PRO A 336 -28.05 -8.36 15.91
CA PRO A 336 -28.75 -9.66 16.04
C PRO A 336 -28.22 -10.52 17.20
N TRP A 337 -27.06 -10.19 17.76
CA TRP A 337 -26.44 -10.90 18.87
C TRP A 337 -26.72 -10.25 20.22
N PHE A 338 -26.73 -8.91 20.27
CA PHE A 338 -26.79 -8.14 21.51
C PHE A 338 -28.10 -7.38 21.71
N GLY A 339 -28.96 -7.30 20.71
CA GLY A 339 -30.25 -6.60 20.73
C GLY A 339 -30.31 -5.40 19.79
N GLU A 340 -31.51 -5.08 19.34
CA GLU A 340 -31.79 -4.04 18.34
C GLU A 340 -31.49 -2.60 18.83
N ASP A 341 -31.46 -2.41 20.14
CA ASP A 341 -31.12 -1.11 20.78
C ASP A 341 -29.64 -0.78 20.79
N LEU A 342 -28.78 -1.73 20.34
CA LEU A 342 -27.34 -1.53 20.25
C LEU A 342 -26.99 -0.49 19.19
N ASP A 343 -26.14 0.47 19.53
CA ASP A 343 -25.51 1.40 18.61
C ASP A 343 -24.04 1.60 18.99
N ILE A 344 -23.14 1.52 18.01
CA ILE A 344 -21.70 1.71 18.15
C ILE A 344 -21.32 2.96 17.40
N VAL A 345 -20.82 3.95 18.09
CA VAL A 345 -20.46 5.26 17.53
C VAL A 345 -19.02 5.63 17.84
N CYS A 346 -18.42 6.47 17.02
CA CYS A 346 -17.12 7.07 17.32
C CYS A 346 -17.31 8.23 18.31
N ASP A 347 -16.51 8.25 19.37
CA ASP A 347 -16.41 9.41 20.24
C ASP A 347 -15.42 10.42 19.66
N GLU A 348 -15.94 11.34 18.85
CA GLU A 348 -15.15 12.38 18.20
C GLU A 348 -14.72 13.48 19.18
N ASP A 349 -15.49 13.67 20.25
CA ASP A 349 -15.22 14.70 21.25
C ASP A 349 -13.98 14.40 22.10
N SER A 350 -13.58 13.14 22.21
CA SER A 350 -12.36 12.74 22.91
C SER A 350 -11.09 12.88 22.05
N LEU A 351 -11.22 13.14 20.74
CA LEU A 351 -10.07 13.18 19.85
C LEU A 351 -9.24 14.47 20.00
N PRO A 352 -7.95 14.39 20.38
CA PRO A 352 -7.10 15.58 20.55
C PRO A 352 -6.95 16.39 19.27
N ALA A 353 -6.96 15.75 18.11
CA ALA A 353 -6.84 16.39 16.82
C ALA A 353 -8.00 17.34 16.50
N LEU A 354 -9.17 17.17 17.13
CA LEU A 354 -10.38 17.97 16.94
C LEU A 354 -10.67 18.91 18.13
N SER A 355 -9.77 18.99 19.11
CA SER A 355 -9.99 19.75 20.35
C SER A 355 -10.25 21.24 20.14
N GLU A 356 -9.55 21.88 19.20
CA GLU A 356 -9.75 23.30 18.89
C GLU A 356 -11.12 23.54 18.24
N GLU A 357 -11.58 22.66 17.37
CA GLU A 357 -12.89 22.76 16.74
C GLU A 357 -14.02 22.57 17.75
N ARG A 358 -13.81 21.59 18.65
CA ARG A 358 -14.73 21.40 19.76
C ARG A 358 -14.81 22.64 20.62
N ALA A 359 -13.68 23.22 21.00
CA ALA A 359 -13.65 24.47 21.78
C ALA A 359 -14.36 25.61 21.04
N ALA A 360 -14.12 25.77 19.74
CA ALA A 360 -14.80 26.77 18.93
C ALA A 360 -16.31 26.52 18.80
N ARG A 361 -16.75 25.26 18.68
CA ARG A 361 -18.16 24.86 18.67
C ARG A 361 -18.82 25.18 20.02
N TRP A 362 -18.15 24.81 21.12
CA TRP A 362 -18.62 25.10 22.47
C TRP A 362 -18.78 26.61 22.72
N ALA A 363 -17.77 27.42 22.36
CA ALA A 363 -17.82 28.87 22.51
C ALA A 363 -18.98 29.47 21.69
N ARG A 364 -19.18 29.05 20.45
CA ARG A 364 -20.26 29.48 19.59
C ARG A 364 -21.65 29.15 20.14
N ILE A 365 -21.86 27.90 20.59
CA ILE A 365 -23.15 27.47 21.16
C ILE A 365 -23.40 28.17 22.50
N SER A 366 -22.39 28.31 23.35
CA SER A 366 -22.51 28.99 24.65
C SER A 366 -22.87 30.45 24.47
N ALA A 367 -22.34 31.12 23.44
CA ALA A 367 -22.60 32.55 23.14
C ALA A 367 -23.96 32.78 22.44
N ALA A 368 -24.68 31.75 22.01
CA ALA A 368 -25.97 31.87 21.33
C ALA A 368 -27.07 32.26 22.34
N GLU A 369 -27.47 33.55 22.37
CA GLU A 369 -28.45 34.06 23.33
C GLU A 369 -29.89 33.60 23.06
N PHE A 370 -30.17 33.19 21.84
CA PHE A 370 -31.51 32.71 21.41
C PHE A 370 -31.79 31.27 21.74
N LEU A 371 -30.79 30.48 22.26
CA LEU A 371 -30.93 29.12 22.70
C LEU A 371 -31.06 29.04 24.22
N ASP A 372 -31.96 28.18 24.69
CA ASP A 372 -32.06 27.89 26.11
C ASP A 372 -30.97 26.89 26.59
N SER A 373 -30.88 26.64 27.90
CA SER A 373 -29.86 25.76 28.47
C SER A 373 -30.04 24.29 28.05
N ALA A 374 -31.26 23.84 27.83
CA ALA A 374 -31.55 22.46 27.40
C ALA A 374 -31.15 22.26 25.94
N GLU A 375 -31.53 23.20 25.07
CA GLU A 375 -31.13 23.21 23.65
C GLU A 375 -29.62 23.29 23.47
N LYS A 376 -28.92 24.13 24.26
CA LYS A 376 -27.45 24.20 24.24
C LYS A 376 -26.82 22.87 24.63
N ARG A 377 -27.35 22.21 25.66
CA ARG A 377 -26.85 20.89 26.10
C ARG A 377 -27.07 19.82 25.02
N ASP A 378 -28.26 19.80 24.42
CA ASP A 378 -28.59 18.87 23.35
C ASP A 378 -27.66 19.05 22.14
N LEU A 379 -27.46 20.30 21.69
CA LEU A 379 -26.53 20.63 20.61
C LEU A 379 -25.06 20.28 20.91
N LEU A 380 -24.69 20.24 22.20
CA LEU A 380 -23.36 19.81 22.65
C LEU A 380 -23.28 18.30 22.92
N GLY A 381 -24.40 17.56 22.78
CA GLY A 381 -24.45 16.13 23.07
C GLY A 381 -24.33 15.78 24.56
N LEU A 382 -24.63 16.75 25.45
CA LEU A 382 -24.57 16.57 26.90
C LEU A 382 -25.88 15.95 27.40
N PRO A 383 -25.85 15.06 28.41
CA PRO A 383 -27.06 14.50 29.01
C PRO A 383 -27.93 15.60 29.63
N GLU A 384 -29.26 15.38 29.68
CA GLU A 384 -30.17 16.29 30.38
C GLU A 384 -29.74 16.54 31.81
N SER A 385 -29.92 17.79 32.31
CA SER A 385 -29.59 18.13 33.70
C SER A 385 -30.59 17.48 34.62
N GLY A 386 -30.28 16.30 35.14
CA GLY A 386 -31.13 15.67 36.17
C GLY A 386 -31.30 14.14 36.07
N SER A 387 -30.52 13.43 35.29
CA SER A 387 -30.45 11.96 35.31
C SER A 387 -29.23 11.45 36.11
#